data_f0edf3bd98e00be5add7886ee46c47f6
#
_entry.id   f0edf3bd98e00be5add7886ee46c47f6
#
_cell.length_a   1.000
_cell.length_b   1.000
_cell.length_c   1.000
_cell.angle_alpha   90.00
_cell.angle_beta   90.00
_cell.angle_gamma   90.00
#
_symmetry.space_group_name_H-M   'P 1'
#
loop_
_entity.id
_entity.type
_entity.pdbx_description
1 polymer ?
#
loop_
_entity_poly.entity_id
_entity_poly.type
_entity_poly.pdbx_seq_one_letter_code
_entity_poly.pdbx_strand_id
1 'polypeptide(L)'
;YKRVEPLDILLALSINNVRALLTLTLGLMALIWSLTWDFRMDSPGLALCVYLLTISMAVGFGICLVFLGKFNKFITRLIKRLINRILIFTSALFFATFELPAHTRPFVTWNPLLHAVELFRYSLNNEYPIPDISLSYLIWCSTVTLGFSLILYRTNEALLLESLDD
;
A
#
# COMPACT_ATOMS: atom_id res chain seq x y z
N TYR A 1 29.39 -11.15 -17.72
CA TYR A 1 28.49 -10.92 -16.59
C TYR A 1 27.20 -10.36 -17.15
N LYS A 2 26.07 -11.02 -16.87
CA LYS A 2 24.73 -10.54 -17.26
C LYS A 2 24.51 -9.22 -16.51
N ARG A 3 24.36 -8.10 -17.22
CA ARG A 3 24.03 -6.81 -16.58
C ARG A 3 22.69 -6.99 -15.87
N VAL A 4 22.68 -6.82 -14.56
CA VAL A 4 21.45 -6.83 -13.77
C VAL A 4 20.69 -5.55 -14.09
N GLU A 5 19.52 -5.68 -14.67
CA GLU A 5 18.70 -4.51 -14.98
C GLU A 5 18.20 -3.86 -13.67
N PRO A 6 18.10 -2.52 -13.62
CA PRO A 6 17.58 -1.83 -12.43
C PRO A 6 16.20 -2.31 -12.02
N LEU A 7 15.42 -2.79 -12.99
CA LEU A 7 14.11 -3.38 -12.77
C LEU A 7 14.19 -4.68 -11.98
N ASP A 8 15.20 -5.50 -12.20
CA ASP A 8 15.41 -6.75 -11.46
C ASP A 8 15.65 -6.47 -9.97
N ILE A 9 16.42 -5.42 -9.65
CA ILE A 9 16.69 -5.00 -8.27
C ILE A 9 15.41 -4.49 -7.60
N LEU A 10 14.65 -3.63 -8.30
CA LEU A 10 13.37 -3.11 -7.78
C LEU A 10 12.36 -4.23 -7.57
N LEU A 11 12.27 -5.18 -8.50
CA LEU A 11 11.40 -6.36 -8.38
C LEU A 11 11.85 -7.26 -7.23
N ALA A 12 13.13 -7.55 -7.11
CA ALA A 12 13.67 -8.37 -6.01
C ALA A 12 13.38 -7.75 -4.64
N LEU A 13 13.58 -6.43 -4.48
CA LEU A 13 13.25 -5.71 -3.24
C LEU A 13 11.74 -5.72 -2.97
N SER A 14 10.92 -5.52 -4.01
CA SER A 14 9.47 -5.55 -3.89
C SER A 14 8.98 -6.94 -3.49
N ILE A 15 9.47 -8.00 -4.11
CA ILE A 15 9.13 -9.40 -3.80
C ILE A 15 9.54 -9.74 -2.36
N ASN A 16 10.73 -9.30 -1.91
CA ASN A 16 11.17 -9.56 -0.54
C ASN A 16 10.30 -8.86 0.50
N ASN A 17 9.91 -7.61 0.25
CA ASN A 17 9.00 -6.87 1.12
C ASN A 17 7.58 -7.49 1.14
N VAL A 18 7.05 -7.90 -0.02
CA VAL A 18 5.77 -8.61 -0.12
C VAL A 18 5.82 -9.94 0.65
N ARG A 19 6.92 -10.69 0.52
CA ARG A 19 7.12 -11.94 1.27
C ARG A 19 7.14 -11.70 2.78
N ALA A 20 7.83 -10.66 3.25
CA ALA A 20 7.88 -10.30 4.66
C ALA A 20 6.49 -9.90 5.20
N LEU A 21 5.73 -9.11 4.44
CA LEU A 21 4.35 -8.74 4.79
C LEU A 21 3.42 -9.96 4.83
N LEU A 22 3.54 -10.86 3.85
CA LEU A 22 2.75 -12.11 3.82
C LEU A 22 3.05 -12.98 5.04
N THR A 23 4.31 -13.18 5.39
CA THR A 23 4.68 -14.00 6.56
C THR A 23 4.19 -13.37 7.86
N LEU A 24 4.23 -12.04 8.00
CA LEU A 24 3.69 -11.32 9.15
C LEU A 24 2.16 -11.46 9.24
N THR A 25 1.44 -11.23 8.14
CA THR A 25 -0.03 -11.34 8.14
C THR A 25 -0.50 -12.75 8.40
N LEU A 26 0.11 -13.76 7.81
CA LEU A 26 -0.20 -15.17 8.06
C LEU A 26 0.13 -15.56 9.51
N GLY A 27 1.25 -15.09 10.04
CA GLY A 27 1.64 -15.31 11.44
C GLY A 27 0.64 -14.70 12.43
N LEU A 28 0.18 -13.46 12.18
CA LEU A 28 -0.85 -12.82 12.99
C LEU A 28 -2.20 -13.54 12.88
N MET A 29 -2.61 -13.95 11.69
CA MET A 29 -3.84 -14.72 11.51
C MET A 29 -3.78 -16.07 12.25
N ALA A 30 -2.67 -16.79 12.17
CA ALA A 30 -2.46 -18.03 12.89
C ALA A 30 -2.47 -17.81 14.41
N LEU A 31 -1.88 -16.71 14.89
CA LEU A 31 -1.92 -16.35 16.31
C LEU A 31 -3.35 -16.04 16.78
N ILE A 32 -4.10 -15.24 16.03
CA ILE A 32 -5.50 -14.93 16.35
C ILE A 32 -6.32 -16.21 16.37
N TRP A 33 -6.16 -17.09 15.37
CA TRP A 33 -6.86 -18.36 15.32
C TRP A 33 -6.52 -19.24 16.52
N SER A 34 -5.25 -19.31 16.93
CA SER A 34 -4.85 -20.09 18.11
C SER A 34 -5.40 -19.55 19.44
N LEU A 35 -5.67 -18.25 19.52
CA LEU A 35 -6.20 -17.61 20.73
C LEU A 35 -7.74 -17.63 20.81
N THR A 36 -8.42 -17.50 19.68
CA THR A 36 -9.88 -17.32 19.65
C THR A 36 -10.63 -18.58 19.28
N TRP A 37 -9.99 -19.57 18.63
CA TRP A 37 -10.59 -20.81 18.06
C TRP A 37 -11.76 -20.56 17.09
N ASP A 38 -12.11 -19.32 16.81
CA ASP A 38 -13.31 -18.91 16.07
C ASP A 38 -12.97 -17.84 15.02
N PHE A 39 -11.81 -18.01 14.35
CA PHE A 39 -11.44 -17.10 13.24
C PHE A 39 -12.30 -17.40 12.02
N ARG A 40 -13.28 -16.55 11.79
CA ARG A 40 -14.15 -16.59 10.63
C ARG A 40 -13.82 -15.42 9.72
N MET A 41 -13.67 -15.69 8.45
CA MET A 41 -13.50 -14.67 7.41
C MET A 41 -14.68 -14.79 6.46
N ASP A 42 -15.56 -13.80 6.46
CA ASP A 42 -16.79 -13.84 5.68
C ASP A 42 -16.54 -13.70 4.18
N SER A 43 -15.54 -12.88 3.80
CA SER A 43 -15.24 -12.58 2.40
C SER A 43 -13.74 -12.68 2.07
N PRO A 44 -13.16 -13.91 2.00
CA PRO A 44 -11.71 -14.07 1.76
C PRO A 44 -11.27 -13.56 0.38
N GLY A 45 -12.13 -13.62 -0.63
CA GLY A 45 -11.85 -13.07 -1.96
C GLY A 45 -11.69 -11.55 -1.95
N LEU A 46 -12.52 -10.83 -1.17
CA LEU A 46 -12.39 -9.39 -0.99
C LEU A 46 -11.09 -9.04 -0.25
N ALA A 47 -10.75 -9.77 0.82
CA ALA A 47 -9.50 -9.57 1.54
C ALA A 47 -8.28 -9.73 0.64
N LEU A 48 -8.24 -10.77 -0.18
CA LEU A 48 -7.16 -11.00 -1.14
C LEU A 48 -7.08 -9.88 -2.19
N CYS A 49 -8.21 -9.46 -2.73
CA CYS A 49 -8.29 -8.35 -3.69
C CYS A 49 -7.74 -7.05 -3.10
N VAL A 50 -8.19 -6.66 -1.93
CA VAL A 50 -7.74 -5.46 -1.21
C VAL A 50 -6.23 -5.54 -0.91
N TYR A 51 -5.76 -6.71 -0.50
CA TYR A 51 -4.34 -6.94 -0.23
C TYR A 51 -3.47 -6.75 -1.49
N LEU A 52 -3.87 -7.35 -2.62
CA LEU A 52 -3.15 -7.20 -3.90
C LEU A 52 -3.16 -5.75 -4.40
N LEU A 53 -4.29 -5.03 -4.28
CA LEU A 53 -4.39 -3.63 -4.64
C LEU A 53 -3.47 -2.75 -3.78
N THR A 54 -3.41 -3.01 -2.49
CA THR A 54 -2.54 -2.28 -1.57
C THR A 54 -1.06 -2.50 -1.88
N ILE A 55 -0.67 -3.76 -2.20
CA ILE A 55 0.69 -4.07 -2.63
C ILE A 55 1.04 -3.35 -3.92
N SER A 56 0.16 -3.40 -4.94
CA SER A 56 0.41 -2.75 -6.23
C SER A 56 0.59 -1.23 -6.07
N MET A 57 -0.23 -0.59 -5.23
CA MET A 57 -0.10 0.81 -4.89
C MET A 57 1.21 1.10 -4.15
N ALA A 58 1.60 0.28 -3.18
CA ALA A 58 2.85 0.44 -2.44
C ALA A 58 4.09 0.31 -3.33
N VAL A 59 4.09 -0.64 -4.27
CA VAL A 59 5.16 -0.82 -5.27
C VAL A 59 5.25 0.41 -6.16
N GLY A 60 4.12 0.87 -6.71
CA GLY A 60 4.08 2.07 -7.55
C GLY A 60 4.60 3.31 -6.81
N PHE A 61 4.18 3.50 -5.57
CA PHE A 61 4.64 4.61 -4.74
C PHE A 61 6.15 4.50 -4.43
N GLY A 62 6.63 3.29 -4.17
CA GLY A 62 8.06 3.01 -3.95
C GLY A 62 8.92 3.42 -5.15
N ILE A 63 8.51 3.05 -6.37
CA ILE A 63 9.20 3.44 -7.61
C ILE A 63 9.24 4.96 -7.75
N CYS A 64 8.12 5.67 -7.54
CA CYS A 64 8.09 7.13 -7.57
C CYS A 64 9.07 7.76 -6.58
N LEU A 65 9.18 7.22 -5.36
CA LEU A 65 10.10 7.71 -4.35
C LEU A 65 11.58 7.50 -4.73
N VAL A 66 11.91 6.40 -5.42
CA VAL A 66 13.27 6.14 -5.92
C VAL A 66 13.66 7.23 -6.93
N PHE A 67 12.78 7.56 -7.87
CA PHE A 67 13.05 8.63 -8.83
C PHE A 67 13.18 10.00 -8.16
N LEU A 68 12.29 10.31 -7.23
CA LEU A 68 12.37 11.56 -6.48
C LEU A 68 13.71 11.68 -5.71
N GLY A 69 14.22 10.56 -5.21
CA GLY A 69 15.49 10.47 -4.49
C GLY A 69 16.71 10.85 -5.31
N LYS A 70 16.64 10.72 -6.64
CA LYS A 70 17.73 11.12 -7.54
C LYS A 70 17.86 12.63 -7.68
N PHE A 71 16.75 13.37 -7.66
CA PHE A 71 16.78 14.83 -7.75
C PHE A 71 17.28 15.48 -6.47
N ASN A 72 16.81 15.04 -5.31
CA ASN A 72 17.25 15.60 -4.04
C ASN A 72 17.00 14.63 -2.89
N LYS A 73 18.07 14.03 -2.36
CA LYS A 73 18.01 13.05 -1.24
C LYS A 73 17.44 13.64 0.06
N PHE A 74 17.60 14.95 0.29
CA PHE A 74 17.07 15.61 1.48
C PHE A 74 15.54 15.80 1.38
N ILE A 75 15.08 16.34 0.26
CA ILE A 75 13.65 16.56 -0.02
C ILE A 75 12.92 15.23 0.02
N THR A 76 13.45 14.19 -0.61
CA THR A 76 12.83 12.86 -0.62
C THR A 76 12.68 12.27 0.78
N ARG A 77 13.70 12.41 1.65
CA ARG A 77 13.61 11.97 3.04
C ARG A 77 12.54 12.72 3.83
N LEU A 78 12.42 14.03 3.59
CA LEU A 78 11.41 14.87 4.23
C LEU A 78 9.99 14.48 3.76
N ILE A 79 9.78 14.40 2.46
CA ILE A 79 8.51 14.00 1.84
C ILE A 79 8.10 12.61 2.32
N LYS A 80 8.99 11.62 2.27
CA LYS A 80 8.73 10.27 2.75
C LYS A 80 8.27 10.26 4.22
N ARG A 81 8.91 11.05 5.07
CA ARG A 81 8.57 11.14 6.50
C ARG A 81 7.20 11.78 6.74
N LEU A 82 6.91 12.88 6.03
CA LEU A 82 5.63 13.59 6.13
C LEU A 82 4.48 12.75 5.57
N ILE A 83 4.62 12.23 4.36
CA ILE A 83 3.59 11.43 3.71
C ILE A 83 3.29 10.17 4.52
N ASN A 84 4.31 9.44 4.99
CA ASN A 84 4.08 8.26 5.81
C ASN A 84 3.30 8.60 7.08
N ARG A 85 3.62 9.68 7.77
CA ARG A 85 2.87 10.09 8.96
C ARG A 85 1.42 10.41 8.63
N ILE A 86 1.19 11.26 7.64
CA ILE A 86 -0.17 11.65 7.25
C ILE A 86 -0.98 10.42 6.82
N LEU A 87 -0.43 9.57 5.95
CA LEU A 87 -1.10 8.37 5.47
C LEU A 87 -1.44 7.40 6.60
N ILE A 88 -0.53 7.19 7.57
CA ILE A 88 -0.76 6.29 8.70
C ILE A 88 -1.85 6.87 9.63
N PHE A 89 -1.77 8.16 9.98
CA PHE A 89 -2.77 8.76 10.87
C PHE A 89 -4.16 8.83 10.26
N THR A 90 -4.27 9.00 8.94
CA THR A 90 -5.56 9.07 8.24
C THR A 90 -6.01 7.72 7.67
N SER A 91 -5.30 6.61 7.92
CA SER A 91 -5.60 5.28 7.36
C SER A 91 -6.59 4.44 8.15
N ALA A 92 -7.26 5.01 9.16
CA ALA A 92 -8.16 4.27 10.05
C ALA A 92 -7.51 3.13 10.86
N LEU A 93 -6.18 3.11 11.00
CA LEU A 93 -5.49 2.12 11.84
C LEU A 93 -5.83 2.28 13.33
N PHE A 94 -6.03 3.52 13.78
CA PHE A 94 -6.25 3.88 15.20
C PHE A 94 -7.71 4.22 15.53
N PHE A 95 -8.60 4.26 14.52
CA PHE A 95 -10.02 4.57 14.68
C PHE A 95 -10.83 3.79 13.66
N ALA A 96 -12.15 3.77 13.80
CA ALA A 96 -13.07 3.25 12.81
C ALA A 96 -13.79 4.41 12.11
N THR A 97 -13.96 4.34 10.79
CA THR A 97 -14.57 5.43 10.02
C THR A 97 -16.00 5.72 10.46
N PHE A 98 -16.76 4.70 10.89
CA PHE A 98 -18.13 4.87 11.37
C PHE A 98 -18.21 5.63 12.73
N GLU A 99 -17.14 5.63 13.54
CA GLU A 99 -17.08 6.38 14.81
C GLU A 99 -16.86 7.87 14.58
N LEU A 100 -16.37 8.25 13.39
CA LEU A 100 -16.12 9.64 13.07
C LEU A 100 -17.42 10.41 12.76
N PRO A 101 -17.58 11.64 13.26
CA PRO A 101 -18.67 12.51 12.84
C PRO A 101 -18.70 12.71 11.32
N ALA A 102 -19.89 12.81 10.72
CA ALA A 102 -20.05 12.89 9.28
C ALA A 102 -19.27 14.04 8.63
N HIS A 103 -19.12 15.18 9.34
CA HIS A 103 -18.40 16.35 8.84
C HIS A 103 -16.86 16.15 8.80
N THR A 104 -16.31 15.19 9.56
CA THR A 104 -14.87 14.92 9.60
C THR A 104 -14.43 13.83 8.61
N ARG A 105 -15.35 12.96 8.18
CA ARG A 105 -15.07 11.86 7.24
C ARG A 105 -14.42 12.32 5.93
N PRO A 106 -14.87 13.41 5.26
CA PRO A 106 -14.24 13.87 4.02
C PRO A 106 -12.76 14.19 4.14
N PHE A 107 -12.29 14.57 5.34
CA PHE A 107 -10.87 14.87 5.58
C PHE A 107 -9.97 13.64 5.62
N VAL A 108 -10.53 12.45 5.78
CA VAL A 108 -9.78 11.19 5.83
C VAL A 108 -10.07 10.26 4.66
N THR A 109 -11.25 10.34 4.05
CA THR A 109 -11.66 9.47 2.93
C THR A 109 -10.91 9.71 1.63
N TRP A 110 -10.12 10.77 1.49
CA TRP A 110 -9.21 10.95 0.37
C TRP A 110 -8.04 9.95 0.40
N ASN A 111 -7.75 9.36 1.57
CA ASN A 111 -6.62 8.45 1.74
C ASN A 111 -7.00 7.03 1.25
N PRO A 112 -6.35 6.50 0.19
CA PRO A 112 -6.65 5.16 -0.30
C PRO A 112 -6.30 4.05 0.70
N LEU A 113 -5.35 4.26 1.61
CA LEU A 113 -5.05 3.30 2.67
C LEU A 113 -6.20 3.15 3.66
N LEU A 114 -6.98 4.21 3.92
CA LEU A 114 -8.18 4.12 4.73
C LEU A 114 -9.19 3.16 4.10
N HIS A 115 -9.42 3.29 2.79
CA HIS A 115 -10.31 2.37 2.07
C HIS A 115 -9.80 0.93 2.14
N ALA A 116 -8.50 0.72 2.03
CA ALA A 116 -7.91 -0.61 2.15
C ALA A 116 -8.12 -1.23 3.54
N VAL A 117 -7.86 -0.47 4.61
CA VAL A 117 -8.01 -0.95 5.99
C VAL A 117 -9.48 -1.26 6.32
N GLU A 118 -10.39 -0.36 5.97
CA GLU A 118 -11.82 -0.53 6.25
C GLU A 118 -12.44 -1.67 5.42
N LEU A 119 -12.08 -1.81 4.14
CA LEU A 119 -12.51 -2.93 3.31
C LEU A 119 -11.94 -4.27 3.82
N PHE A 120 -10.72 -4.25 4.34
CA PHE A 120 -10.14 -5.44 4.97
C PHE A 120 -10.90 -5.83 6.24
N ARG A 121 -11.25 -4.87 7.11
CA ARG A 121 -12.11 -5.12 8.28
C ARG A 121 -13.47 -5.68 7.88
N TYR A 122 -14.10 -5.09 6.87
CA TYR A 122 -15.36 -5.59 6.31
C TYR A 122 -15.24 -7.01 5.77
N SER A 123 -14.10 -7.37 5.18
CA SER A 123 -13.89 -8.74 4.68
C SER A 123 -13.79 -9.78 5.78
N LEU A 124 -13.41 -9.38 6.99
CA LEU A 124 -13.40 -10.25 8.17
C LEU A 124 -14.80 -10.43 8.77
N ASN A 125 -15.59 -9.35 8.77
CA ASN A 125 -16.97 -9.36 9.25
C ASN A 125 -17.83 -8.48 8.35
N ASN A 126 -18.73 -9.08 7.57
CA ASN A 126 -19.60 -8.35 6.63
C ASN A 126 -20.65 -7.46 7.34
N GLU A 127 -20.85 -7.59 8.64
CA GLU A 127 -21.72 -6.71 9.44
C GLU A 127 -21.01 -5.40 9.84
N TYR A 128 -19.68 -5.32 9.61
CA TYR A 128 -18.91 -4.12 9.92
C TYR A 128 -19.36 -2.95 9.07
N PRO A 129 -19.78 -1.81 9.67
CA PRO A 129 -20.26 -0.66 8.90
C PRO A 129 -19.11 0.09 8.23
N ILE A 130 -19.20 0.30 6.92
CA ILE A 130 -18.19 0.98 6.10
C ILE A 130 -18.80 2.22 5.39
N PRO A 131 -19.17 3.28 6.14
CA PRO A 131 -19.71 4.49 5.52
C PRO A 131 -18.64 5.18 4.66
N ASP A 132 -19.06 5.62 3.47
CA ASP A 132 -18.22 6.39 2.52
C ASP A 132 -16.96 5.64 2.00
N ILE A 133 -16.93 4.29 2.10
CA ILE A 133 -15.81 3.46 1.65
C ILE A 133 -16.10 2.86 0.28
N SER A 134 -15.13 2.91 -0.63
CA SER A 134 -15.26 2.49 -2.01
C SER A 134 -14.11 1.61 -2.48
N LEU A 135 -14.42 0.39 -2.91
CA LEU A 135 -13.47 -0.49 -3.58
C LEU A 135 -13.00 0.08 -4.93
N SER A 136 -13.92 0.73 -5.67
CA SER A 136 -13.62 1.34 -6.96
C SER A 136 -12.57 2.44 -6.84
N TYR A 137 -12.64 3.23 -5.77
CA TYR A 137 -11.64 4.26 -5.48
C TYR A 137 -10.25 3.65 -5.23
N LEU A 138 -10.18 2.58 -4.45
CA LEU A 138 -8.93 1.86 -4.19
C LEU A 138 -8.33 1.27 -5.48
N ILE A 139 -9.16 0.67 -6.35
CA ILE A 139 -8.75 0.16 -7.66
C ILE A 139 -8.16 1.29 -8.50
N TRP A 140 -8.88 2.42 -8.56
CA TRP A 140 -8.44 3.56 -9.36
C TRP A 140 -7.10 4.13 -8.87
N CYS A 141 -6.96 4.35 -7.57
CA CYS A 141 -5.71 4.83 -6.97
C CYS A 141 -4.53 3.86 -7.21
N SER A 142 -4.75 2.55 -7.04
CA SER A 142 -3.76 1.52 -7.32
C SER A 142 -3.31 1.54 -8.77
N THR A 143 -4.26 1.57 -9.70
CA THR A 143 -3.98 1.53 -11.15
C THR A 143 -3.24 2.78 -11.60
N VAL A 144 -3.69 3.95 -11.15
CA VAL A 144 -3.03 5.23 -11.49
C VAL A 144 -1.62 5.29 -10.94
N THR A 145 -1.44 4.92 -9.67
CA THR A 145 -0.11 4.96 -9.02
C THR A 145 0.87 4.01 -9.70
N LEU A 146 0.43 2.78 -9.99
CA LEU A 146 1.27 1.79 -10.67
C LEU A 146 1.56 2.21 -12.12
N GLY A 147 0.54 2.64 -12.86
CA GLY A 147 0.69 3.08 -14.25
C GLY A 147 1.64 4.27 -14.37
N PHE A 148 1.47 5.28 -13.52
CA PHE A 148 2.36 6.44 -13.49
C PHE A 148 3.81 6.05 -13.15
N SER A 149 4.01 5.15 -12.20
CA SER A 149 5.35 4.69 -11.82
C SER A 149 6.04 3.91 -12.95
N LEU A 150 5.29 3.10 -13.71
CA LEU A 150 5.83 2.37 -14.86
C LEU A 150 6.20 3.30 -16.03
N ILE A 151 5.40 4.35 -16.26
CA ILE A 151 5.74 5.39 -17.24
C ILE A 151 7.01 6.11 -16.81
N LEU A 152 7.10 6.54 -15.55
CA LEU A 152 8.31 7.16 -15.01
C LEU A 152 9.54 6.26 -15.15
N TYR A 153 9.39 4.97 -14.90
CA TYR A 153 10.47 4.01 -15.08
C TYR A 153 10.93 3.98 -16.53
N ARG A 154 10.02 3.78 -17.48
CA ARG A 154 10.34 3.69 -18.91
C ARG A 154 11.01 4.95 -19.48
N THR A 155 10.53 6.12 -19.07
CA THR A 155 11.07 7.41 -19.57
C THR A 155 12.44 7.75 -18.98
N ASN A 156 12.81 7.16 -17.83
CA ASN A 156 14.05 7.52 -17.13
C ASN A 156 14.97 6.31 -16.87
N GLU A 157 14.83 5.24 -17.64
CA GLU A 157 15.61 4.01 -17.49
C GLU A 157 17.13 4.28 -17.62
N ALA A 158 17.54 5.14 -18.57
CA ALA A 158 18.92 5.55 -18.75
C ALA A 158 19.54 6.21 -17.49
N LEU A 159 18.77 7.06 -16.80
CA LEU A 159 19.21 7.69 -15.56
C LEU A 159 19.37 6.71 -14.39
N LEU A 160 18.66 5.58 -14.44
CA LEU A 160 18.81 4.51 -13.43
C LEU A 160 20.08 3.70 -13.66
N LEU A 161 20.47 3.50 -14.92
CA LEU A 161 21.68 2.77 -15.28
C LEU A 161 22.95 3.55 -14.91
N GLU A 162 23.00 4.87 -15.15
CA GLU A 162 24.13 5.72 -14.78
C GLU A 162 24.43 5.71 -13.28
N SER A 163 23.42 5.54 -12.42
CA SER A 163 23.61 5.57 -10.95
C SER A 163 24.04 4.22 -10.34
N LEU A 164 24.16 3.18 -11.13
CA LEU A 164 24.69 1.88 -10.70
C LEU A 164 26.17 1.73 -11.05
N ASP A 165 26.69 2.64 -11.92
CA ASP A 165 28.09 2.68 -12.33
C ASP A 165 28.94 3.61 -11.44
N ASP A 166 28.32 4.41 -10.54
CA ASP A 166 28.94 5.23 -9.48
C ASP A 166 28.88 4.53 -8.10
#